data_189d311586a57d1aefeafd622e2b0c1b
#
_entry.id   189d311586a57d1aefeafd622e2b0c1b
#
_cell.length_a   1.000
_cell.length_b   1.000
_cell.length_c   1.000
_cell.angle_alpha   90.00
_cell.angle_beta   90.00
_cell.angle_gamma   90.00
#
_symmetry.space_group_name_H-M   'P 1'
#
loop_
_entity.id
_entity.type
_entity.pdbx_description
1 polymer ?
#
loop_
_entity_poly.entity_id
_entity_poly.type
_entity_poly.pdbx_seq_one_letter_code
_entity_poly.pdbx_strand_id
1 'polypeptide(L)'
;RGINFIGIIGNKNSSLSTICNAYLDSSVDRESCPLNLAPTTSTSVALAIGDALAAVWIERENISRNDFATNHPAGNLGKKLTLRTKDLMIPLNKIKILNPEMGITEIIENLTKDGIGACCVFDSQNRTKLVGLITDGDLRRTLKKNTTEKWSKLKAKNLMTSDPIIINEEELAIDALKLMENNRKKSIGVLPVFDKKSNFKGLIRLHDLIQSGLKIWNMNFIKKYFIKK
;
A
#
# COMPACT_ATOMS: atom_id res chain seq x y z
N ARG A 1 -2.30 23.10 -39.30
CA ARG A 1 -1.39 22.10 -38.70
C ARG A 1 -1.81 20.63 -38.91
N GLY A 2 -2.80 20.30 -39.80
CA GLY A 2 -3.14 18.90 -40.13
C GLY A 2 -3.61 18.02 -38.95
N ILE A 3 -4.24 18.61 -37.93
CA ILE A 3 -4.77 17.88 -36.76
C ILE A 3 -6.15 17.36 -37.12
N ASN A 4 -6.40 16.07 -36.90
CA ASN A 4 -7.72 15.48 -37.04
C ASN A 4 -8.62 15.86 -35.85
N PHE A 5 -9.85 16.27 -36.15
CA PHE A 5 -10.88 16.56 -35.17
C PHE A 5 -11.87 15.40 -35.09
N ILE A 6 -12.07 14.89 -33.89
CA ILE A 6 -13.10 13.89 -33.59
C ILE A 6 -14.11 14.56 -32.67
N GLY A 7 -15.39 14.60 -33.07
CA GLY A 7 -16.46 15.22 -32.30
C GLY A 7 -17.29 14.19 -31.52
N ILE A 8 -17.78 14.59 -30.33
CA ILE A 8 -18.91 13.94 -29.65
C ILE A 8 -20.08 14.91 -29.82
N ILE A 9 -21.06 14.57 -30.65
CA ILE A 9 -22.01 15.53 -31.19
C ILE A 9 -23.44 15.05 -30.97
N GLY A 10 -24.25 15.85 -30.28
CA GLY A 10 -25.66 15.60 -30.04
C GLY A 10 -26.59 16.03 -31.20
N ASN A 11 -26.09 16.84 -32.14
CA ASN A 11 -26.82 17.25 -33.33
C ASN A 11 -25.92 17.14 -34.57
N LYS A 12 -26.10 16.12 -35.36
CA LYS A 12 -25.32 15.85 -36.59
C LYS A 12 -25.53 16.90 -37.71
N ASN A 13 -26.49 17.78 -37.60
CA ASN A 13 -26.71 18.89 -38.53
C ASN A 13 -26.13 20.20 -38.03
N SER A 14 -25.29 20.14 -36.96
CA SER A 14 -24.60 21.32 -36.42
C SER A 14 -23.41 21.75 -37.27
N SER A 15 -22.96 23.01 -37.11
CA SER A 15 -21.75 23.49 -37.74
C SER A 15 -20.49 22.74 -37.28
N LEU A 16 -20.52 22.15 -36.07
CA LEU A 16 -19.43 21.37 -35.56
C LEU A 16 -19.23 20.06 -36.36
N SER A 17 -20.33 19.41 -36.80
CA SER A 17 -20.23 18.17 -37.60
C SER A 17 -19.55 18.37 -38.95
N THR A 18 -19.62 19.57 -39.52
CA THR A 18 -18.99 19.90 -40.82
C THR A 18 -17.47 20.07 -40.75
N ILE A 19 -16.94 20.41 -39.60
CA ILE A 19 -15.49 20.62 -39.40
C ILE A 19 -14.77 19.40 -38.81
N CYS A 20 -15.50 18.40 -38.30
CA CYS A 20 -14.92 17.18 -37.78
C CYS A 20 -14.53 16.20 -38.88
N ASN A 21 -13.39 15.53 -38.72
CA ASN A 21 -12.98 14.41 -39.60
C ASN A 21 -13.80 13.14 -39.36
N ALA A 22 -14.26 12.96 -38.11
CA ALA A 22 -15.16 11.92 -37.69
C ALA A 22 -15.96 12.39 -36.47
N TYR A 23 -17.10 11.79 -36.22
CA TYR A 23 -17.84 12.07 -35.00
C TYR A 23 -18.55 10.84 -34.46
N LEU A 24 -18.82 10.87 -33.16
CA LEU A 24 -19.66 9.93 -32.42
C LEU A 24 -20.97 10.63 -32.09
N ASP A 25 -22.08 9.97 -32.42
CA ASP A 25 -23.44 10.48 -32.16
C ASP A 25 -23.76 10.33 -30.66
N SER A 26 -23.96 11.45 -29.97
CA SER A 26 -24.39 11.53 -28.57
C SER A 26 -25.82 12.11 -28.46
N SER A 27 -26.59 12.07 -29.52
CA SER A 27 -27.96 12.58 -29.52
C SER A 27 -28.83 11.82 -28.51
N VAL A 28 -29.78 12.53 -27.92
CA VAL A 28 -30.78 11.99 -26.99
C VAL A 28 -32.15 12.52 -27.38
N ASP A 29 -33.18 11.73 -27.21
CA ASP A 29 -34.56 12.13 -27.56
C ASP A 29 -35.04 13.23 -26.59
N ARG A 30 -34.69 13.14 -25.34
CA ARG A 30 -35.05 14.15 -24.32
C ARG A 30 -34.11 14.12 -23.13
N GLU A 31 -34.09 15.22 -22.39
CA GLU A 31 -33.43 15.33 -21.10
C GLU A 31 -34.29 14.66 -20.00
N SER A 32 -33.62 14.11 -18.96
CA SER A 32 -34.31 13.59 -17.76
C SER A 32 -34.85 14.71 -16.86
N CYS A 33 -34.39 15.92 -17.07
CA CYS A 33 -34.92 17.10 -16.39
C CYS A 33 -36.43 17.23 -16.67
N PRO A 34 -37.28 17.46 -15.66
CA PRO A 34 -38.71 17.59 -15.81
C PRO A 34 -39.14 18.65 -16.82
N LEU A 35 -38.36 19.70 -16.99
CA LEU A 35 -38.58 20.78 -17.94
C LEU A 35 -37.94 20.53 -19.31
N ASN A 36 -37.22 19.45 -19.49
CA ASN A 36 -36.43 19.13 -20.69
C ASN A 36 -35.45 20.23 -21.10
N LEU A 37 -34.89 20.97 -20.15
CA LEU A 37 -34.02 22.10 -20.37
C LEU A 37 -32.58 21.90 -19.83
N ALA A 38 -32.45 21.34 -18.62
CA ALA A 38 -31.13 21.12 -18.01
C ALA A 38 -30.47 19.88 -18.62
N PRO A 39 -29.19 19.98 -19.06
CA PRO A 39 -28.43 18.84 -19.55
C PRO A 39 -28.30 17.75 -18.46
N THR A 40 -28.83 16.58 -18.73
CA THR A 40 -28.85 15.43 -17.82
C THR A 40 -28.59 14.14 -18.59
N THR A 41 -29.52 13.70 -19.45
CA THR A 41 -29.36 12.52 -20.32
C THR A 41 -28.20 12.75 -21.31
N SER A 42 -28.15 13.92 -21.94
CA SER A 42 -27.11 14.28 -22.91
C SER A 42 -25.71 14.28 -22.29
N THR A 43 -25.56 14.82 -21.11
CA THR A 43 -24.26 14.79 -20.38
C THR A 43 -23.85 13.38 -19.97
N SER A 44 -24.81 12.56 -19.56
CA SER A 44 -24.55 11.15 -19.21
C SER A 44 -24.10 10.33 -20.43
N VAL A 45 -24.73 10.52 -21.58
CA VAL A 45 -24.32 9.85 -22.83
C VAL A 45 -22.94 10.33 -23.28
N ALA A 46 -22.69 11.65 -23.26
CA ALA A 46 -21.36 12.19 -23.62
C ALA A 46 -20.24 11.64 -22.71
N LEU A 47 -20.50 11.53 -21.40
CA LEU A 47 -19.55 10.96 -20.44
C LEU A 47 -19.32 9.47 -20.76
N ALA A 48 -20.37 8.70 -20.99
CA ALA A 48 -20.26 7.26 -21.31
C ALA A 48 -19.45 7.01 -22.60
N ILE A 49 -19.62 7.87 -23.62
CA ILE A 49 -18.83 7.80 -24.86
C ILE A 49 -17.35 8.12 -24.55
N GLY A 50 -17.08 9.15 -23.73
CA GLY A 50 -15.73 9.50 -23.31
C GLY A 50 -15.03 8.36 -22.56
N ASP A 51 -15.73 7.72 -21.63
CA ASP A 51 -15.23 6.57 -20.88
C ASP A 51 -14.95 5.37 -21.80
N ALA A 52 -15.83 5.10 -22.76
CA ALA A 52 -15.64 4.04 -23.75
C ALA A 52 -14.39 4.30 -24.63
N LEU A 53 -14.18 5.55 -25.08
CA LEU A 53 -13.00 5.93 -25.85
C LEU A 53 -11.72 5.74 -25.00
N ALA A 54 -11.74 6.12 -23.73
CA ALA A 54 -10.62 5.93 -22.84
C ALA A 54 -10.30 4.43 -22.64
N ALA A 55 -11.34 3.59 -22.46
CA ALA A 55 -11.16 2.15 -22.31
C ALA A 55 -10.56 1.51 -23.58
N VAL A 56 -11.08 1.85 -24.76
CA VAL A 56 -10.56 1.38 -26.04
C VAL A 56 -9.12 1.84 -26.27
N TRP A 57 -8.78 3.06 -25.90
CA TRP A 57 -7.44 3.59 -26.00
C TRP A 57 -6.47 2.83 -25.11
N ILE A 58 -6.84 2.56 -23.84
CA ILE A 58 -6.04 1.78 -22.90
C ILE A 58 -5.75 0.39 -23.46
N GLU A 59 -6.76 -0.28 -24.02
CA GLU A 59 -6.64 -1.61 -24.59
C GLU A 59 -5.76 -1.61 -25.85
N ARG A 60 -6.03 -0.69 -26.78
CA ARG A 60 -5.30 -0.58 -28.05
C ARG A 60 -3.80 -0.31 -27.87
N GLU A 61 -3.48 0.62 -26.98
CA GLU A 61 -2.09 1.03 -26.71
C GLU A 61 -1.40 0.13 -25.67
N ASN A 62 -2.09 -0.93 -25.18
CA ASN A 62 -1.59 -1.82 -24.13
C ASN A 62 -1.05 -1.06 -22.90
N ILE A 63 -1.75 0.00 -22.50
CA ILE A 63 -1.34 0.85 -21.37
C ILE A 63 -1.32 0.01 -20.09
N SER A 64 -0.13 -0.13 -19.51
CA SER A 64 0.06 -0.87 -18.27
C SER A 64 -0.35 -0.05 -17.04
N ARG A 65 -0.50 -0.74 -15.90
CA ARG A 65 -0.69 -0.08 -14.60
C ARG A 65 0.45 0.87 -14.25
N ASN A 66 1.67 0.55 -14.67
CA ASN A 66 2.84 1.39 -14.45
C ASN A 66 2.76 2.68 -15.27
N ASP A 67 2.35 2.61 -16.54
CA ASP A 67 2.15 3.79 -17.39
C ASP A 67 1.08 4.71 -16.80
N PHE A 68 -0.02 4.13 -16.31
CA PHE A 68 -1.06 4.87 -15.62
C PHE A 68 -0.53 5.57 -14.35
N ALA A 69 0.26 4.85 -13.55
CA ALA A 69 0.87 5.38 -12.33
C ALA A 69 1.86 6.52 -12.60
N THR A 70 2.63 6.42 -13.69
CA THR A 70 3.58 7.46 -14.14
C THR A 70 2.87 8.78 -14.44
N ASN A 71 1.67 8.70 -15.01
CA ASN A 71 0.84 9.87 -15.31
C ASN A 71 0.08 10.42 -14.08
N HIS A 72 -0.01 9.65 -12.99
CA HIS A 72 -0.73 10.01 -11.77
C HIS A 72 0.13 9.81 -10.50
N PRO A 73 1.36 10.34 -10.42
CA PRO A 73 2.34 9.98 -9.38
C PRO A 73 1.92 10.42 -7.97
N ALA A 74 1.22 11.54 -7.85
CA ALA A 74 0.83 12.12 -6.56
C ALA A 74 -0.45 11.50 -5.96
N GLY A 75 -1.25 10.80 -6.75
CA GLY A 75 -2.52 10.21 -6.31
C GLY A 75 -2.34 8.93 -5.48
N ASN A 76 -3.33 8.62 -4.64
CA ASN A 76 -3.34 7.35 -3.89
C ASN A 76 -3.20 6.11 -4.77
N LEU A 77 -3.73 6.16 -5.99
CA LEU A 77 -3.64 5.07 -6.95
C LEU A 77 -2.21 4.93 -7.47
N GLY A 78 -1.55 6.04 -7.84
CA GLY A 78 -0.16 6.04 -8.26
C GLY A 78 0.75 5.48 -7.19
N LYS A 79 0.65 5.97 -5.95
CA LYS A 79 1.43 5.45 -4.80
C LYS A 79 1.25 3.95 -4.58
N LYS A 80 0.04 3.42 -4.69
CA LYS A 80 -0.24 1.98 -4.56
C LYS A 80 0.44 1.13 -5.63
N LEU A 81 0.65 1.68 -6.80
CA LEU A 81 1.19 0.98 -7.96
C LEU A 81 2.72 1.12 -8.10
N THR A 82 3.33 2.11 -7.46
CA THR A 82 4.74 2.44 -7.66
C THR A 82 5.60 2.31 -6.42
N LEU A 83 5.09 2.67 -5.22
CA LEU A 83 5.90 2.61 -4.00
C LEU A 83 6.27 1.17 -3.66
N ARG A 84 7.56 0.93 -3.50
CA ARG A 84 8.11 -0.36 -3.08
C ARG A 84 8.45 -0.34 -1.60
N THR A 85 8.60 -1.51 -1.03
CA THR A 85 8.99 -1.69 0.38
C THR A 85 10.30 -0.97 0.69
N LYS A 86 11.30 -1.02 -0.20
CA LYS A 86 12.59 -0.33 -0.06
C LYS A 86 12.49 1.19 0.06
N ASP A 87 11.46 1.79 -0.53
CA ASP A 87 11.27 3.25 -0.52
C ASP A 87 10.80 3.78 0.84
N LEU A 88 10.22 2.91 1.67
CA LEU A 88 9.62 3.26 2.96
C LEU A 88 10.27 2.55 4.15
N MET A 89 11.15 1.58 3.93
CA MET A 89 11.79 0.83 5.00
C MET A 89 12.81 1.68 5.77
N ILE A 90 13.01 1.33 7.02
CA ILE A 90 14.16 1.78 7.81
C ILE A 90 15.36 0.94 7.37
N PRO A 91 16.41 1.54 6.83
CA PRO A 91 17.54 0.79 6.29
C PRO A 91 18.39 0.15 7.39
N LEU A 92 19.10 -0.92 7.04
CA LEU A 92 19.93 -1.72 7.96
C LEU A 92 20.89 -0.89 8.82
N ASN A 93 21.50 0.14 8.27
CA ASN A 93 22.46 0.99 9.01
C ASN A 93 21.85 1.75 10.20
N LYS A 94 20.52 1.84 10.28
CA LYS A 94 19.78 2.44 11.40
C LYS A 94 19.22 1.40 12.37
N ILE A 95 19.42 0.09 12.11
CA ILE A 95 18.81 -0.99 12.89
C ILE A 95 19.89 -1.67 13.72
N LYS A 96 19.61 -1.88 15.00
CA LYS A 96 20.43 -2.72 15.85
C LYS A 96 20.08 -4.19 15.69
N ILE A 97 21.11 -5.00 15.57
CA ILE A 97 21.00 -6.45 15.47
C ILE A 97 21.36 -7.05 16.82
N LEU A 98 20.53 -7.93 17.33
CA LEU A 98 20.73 -8.66 18.56
C LEU A 98 21.14 -10.09 18.27
N ASN A 99 21.78 -10.76 19.23
CA ASN A 99 21.94 -12.19 19.23
C ASN A 99 20.97 -12.82 20.28
N PRO A 100 20.67 -14.13 20.21
CA PRO A 100 19.72 -14.79 21.09
C PRO A 100 20.05 -14.74 22.59
N GLU A 101 21.32 -14.54 22.95
CA GLU A 101 21.81 -14.56 24.33
C GLU A 101 21.87 -13.16 24.99
N MET A 102 21.62 -12.10 24.24
CA MET A 102 21.58 -10.73 24.78
C MET A 102 20.55 -10.57 25.88
N GLY A 103 20.93 -9.85 26.94
CA GLY A 103 20.13 -9.62 28.13
C GLY A 103 19.03 -8.56 27.94
N ILE A 104 18.10 -8.52 28.91
CA ILE A 104 16.93 -7.64 28.84
C ILE A 104 17.29 -6.15 28.79
N THR A 105 18.35 -5.73 29.51
CA THR A 105 18.77 -4.32 29.52
C THR A 105 19.18 -3.86 28.13
N GLU A 106 20.01 -4.64 27.46
CA GLU A 106 20.45 -4.35 26.09
C GLU A 106 19.28 -4.36 25.09
N ILE A 107 18.29 -5.25 25.32
CA ILE A 107 17.07 -5.30 24.49
C ILE A 107 16.27 -4.02 24.67
N ILE A 108 16.05 -3.56 25.89
CA ILE A 108 15.32 -2.32 26.21
C ILE A 108 16.01 -1.11 25.59
N GLU A 109 17.32 -0.99 25.77
CA GLU A 109 18.12 0.10 25.17
C GLU A 109 17.96 0.15 23.65
N ASN A 110 18.03 -1.01 23.00
CA ASN A 110 17.91 -1.09 21.53
C ASN A 110 16.48 -0.85 21.02
N LEU A 111 15.44 -1.26 21.76
CA LEU A 111 14.05 -0.98 21.41
C LEU A 111 13.70 0.51 21.51
N THR A 112 14.26 1.19 22.54
CA THR A 112 13.97 2.61 22.80
C THR A 112 14.81 3.56 21.95
N LYS A 113 15.99 3.12 21.56
CA LYS A 113 16.89 3.92 20.73
C LYS A 113 16.27 4.15 19.35
N ASP A 114 16.36 5.38 18.89
CA ASP A 114 15.91 5.82 17.56
C ASP A 114 14.39 5.63 17.28
N GLY A 115 13.58 5.27 18.30
CA GLY A 115 12.12 5.18 18.19
C GLY A 115 11.61 4.12 17.20
N ILE A 116 12.42 3.10 16.89
CA ILE A 116 12.05 2.05 15.94
C ILE A 116 11.02 1.10 16.57
N GLY A 117 11.14 0.80 17.87
CA GLY A 117 10.26 -0.09 18.60
C GLY A 117 10.34 -1.56 18.20
N ALA A 118 11.40 -1.95 17.48
CA ALA A 118 11.65 -3.32 17.05
C ALA A 118 13.14 -3.61 16.88
N CYS A 119 13.56 -4.85 17.18
CA CYS A 119 14.92 -5.35 17.00
C CYS A 119 14.90 -6.70 16.31
N CYS A 120 15.83 -6.91 15.37
CA CYS A 120 16.06 -8.19 14.73
C CYS A 120 17.06 -9.03 15.52
N VAL A 121 16.76 -10.32 15.68
CA VAL A 121 17.63 -11.28 16.34
C VAL A 121 18.20 -12.21 15.27
N PHE A 122 19.54 -12.22 15.16
CA PHE A 122 20.25 -13.08 14.22
C PHE A 122 21.02 -14.19 14.95
N ASP A 123 21.19 -15.29 14.26
CA ASP A 123 21.94 -16.43 14.79
C ASP A 123 23.37 -16.03 15.16
N SER A 124 23.86 -16.55 16.29
CA SER A 124 25.20 -16.22 16.79
C SER A 124 26.34 -16.77 15.93
N GLN A 125 26.09 -17.91 15.27
CA GLN A 125 27.08 -18.57 14.41
C GLN A 125 26.92 -18.12 12.94
N ASN A 126 25.67 -17.93 12.50
CA ASN A 126 25.35 -17.44 11.17
C ASN A 126 24.67 -16.07 11.23
N ARG A 127 25.47 -15.00 11.26
CA ARG A 127 25.01 -13.61 11.36
C ARG A 127 24.16 -13.12 10.20
N THR A 128 23.96 -13.91 9.17
CA THR A 128 23.04 -13.61 8.06
C THR A 128 21.66 -14.23 8.25
N LYS A 129 21.51 -15.20 9.16
CA LYS A 129 20.28 -15.91 9.43
C LYS A 129 19.45 -15.19 10.49
N LEU A 130 18.34 -14.58 10.09
CA LEU A 130 17.35 -14.05 11.01
C LEU A 130 16.66 -15.20 11.75
N VAL A 131 16.68 -15.19 13.08
CA VAL A 131 16.04 -16.22 13.92
C VAL A 131 14.86 -15.66 14.71
N GLY A 132 14.71 -14.35 14.79
CA GLY A 132 13.61 -13.75 15.50
C GLY A 132 13.48 -12.24 15.35
N LEU A 133 12.32 -11.76 15.79
CA LEU A 133 11.98 -10.33 15.86
C LEU A 133 11.42 -10.03 17.26
N ILE A 134 11.89 -8.97 17.88
CA ILE A 134 11.38 -8.46 19.17
C ILE A 134 10.77 -7.10 18.94
N THR A 135 9.56 -6.90 19.43
CA THR A 135 8.87 -5.60 19.43
C THR A 135 8.55 -5.15 20.85
N ASP A 136 8.21 -3.87 21.04
CA ASP A 136 7.71 -3.35 22.33
C ASP A 136 6.56 -4.19 22.90
N GLY A 137 5.70 -4.71 22.00
CA GLY A 137 4.60 -5.59 22.38
C GLY A 137 5.08 -6.93 22.93
N ASP A 138 6.18 -7.48 22.41
CA ASP A 138 6.76 -8.74 22.89
C ASP A 138 7.40 -8.53 24.25
N LEU A 139 8.14 -7.43 24.43
CA LEU A 139 8.73 -7.03 25.71
C LEU A 139 7.63 -6.93 26.78
N ARG A 140 6.58 -6.13 26.55
CA ARG A 140 5.48 -5.94 27.51
C ARG A 140 4.78 -7.25 27.85
N ARG A 141 4.55 -8.13 26.88
CA ARG A 141 3.92 -9.44 27.10
C ARG A 141 4.79 -10.35 27.96
N THR A 142 6.08 -10.37 27.69
CA THR A 142 7.03 -11.22 28.42
C THR A 142 7.22 -10.75 29.86
N LEU A 143 7.34 -9.43 30.08
CA LEU A 143 7.42 -8.87 31.42
C LEU A 143 6.17 -9.15 32.24
N LYS A 144 4.97 -9.05 31.64
CA LYS A 144 3.71 -9.36 32.32
C LYS A 144 3.58 -10.84 32.72
N LYS A 145 4.22 -11.75 31.98
CA LYS A 145 4.18 -13.20 32.25
C LYS A 145 5.20 -13.66 33.30
N ASN A 146 6.20 -12.85 33.58
CA ASN A 146 7.29 -13.20 34.49
C ASN A 146 7.30 -12.27 35.71
N THR A 147 7.66 -12.82 36.88
CA THR A 147 7.88 -12.01 38.08
C THR A 147 9.14 -11.15 37.92
N THR A 148 9.21 -10.02 38.61
CA THR A 148 10.30 -9.06 38.54
C THR A 148 11.69 -9.69 38.82
N GLU A 149 11.74 -10.66 39.73
CA GLU A 149 12.95 -11.39 40.09
C GLU A 149 13.55 -12.18 38.92
N LYS A 150 12.70 -12.57 37.96
CA LYS A 150 13.15 -13.33 36.77
C LYS A 150 13.58 -12.44 35.60
N TRP A 151 13.32 -11.14 35.66
CA TRP A 151 13.58 -10.24 34.53
C TRP A 151 15.07 -10.18 34.16
N SER A 152 15.96 -10.17 35.15
CA SER A 152 17.42 -10.14 34.93
C SER A 152 17.95 -11.38 34.19
N LYS A 153 17.20 -12.48 34.20
CA LYS A 153 17.57 -13.74 33.51
C LYS A 153 16.97 -13.85 32.10
N LEU A 154 16.13 -12.90 31.70
CA LEU A 154 15.51 -12.92 30.38
C LEU A 154 16.53 -12.55 29.31
N LYS A 155 16.51 -13.34 28.22
CA LYS A 155 17.36 -13.15 27.04
C LYS A 155 16.51 -12.97 25.79
N ALA A 156 17.11 -12.47 24.71
CA ALA A 156 16.42 -12.21 23.45
C ALA A 156 15.62 -13.43 22.96
N LYS A 157 16.16 -14.63 23.05
CA LYS A 157 15.47 -15.88 22.70
C LYS A 157 14.16 -16.13 23.47
N ASN A 158 14.02 -15.55 24.67
CA ASN A 158 12.80 -15.70 25.48
C ASN A 158 11.69 -14.71 25.10
N LEU A 159 12.05 -13.61 24.41
CA LEU A 159 11.15 -12.54 24.05
C LEU A 159 10.75 -12.58 22.58
N MET A 160 11.65 -13.07 21.72
CA MET A 160 11.48 -12.97 20.28
C MET A 160 10.29 -13.79 19.76
N THR A 161 9.66 -13.29 18.74
CA THR A 161 8.84 -14.08 17.83
C THR A 161 9.79 -14.80 16.88
N SER A 162 9.85 -16.14 16.98
CA SER A 162 10.65 -16.98 16.07
C SER A 162 10.02 -17.00 14.67
N ASP A 163 10.86 -17.16 13.65
CA ASP A 163 10.45 -17.24 12.24
C ASP A 163 9.46 -16.12 11.85
N PRO A 164 9.86 -14.85 12.00
CA PRO A 164 8.99 -13.73 11.67
C PRO A 164 8.68 -13.72 10.17
N ILE A 165 7.46 -13.30 9.83
CA ILE A 165 7.09 -13.07 8.43
C ILE A 165 7.99 -11.98 7.89
N ILE A 166 8.56 -12.23 6.71
CA ILE A 166 9.46 -11.31 6.00
C ILE A 166 8.83 -10.83 4.70
N ILE A 167 9.38 -9.77 4.12
CA ILE A 167 8.97 -9.26 2.81
C ILE A 167 10.19 -8.93 1.97
N ASN A 168 10.04 -9.02 0.63
CA ASN A 168 11.10 -8.62 -0.29
C ASN A 168 11.12 -7.10 -0.49
N GLU A 169 12.31 -6.50 -0.60
CA GLU A 169 12.49 -5.05 -0.78
C GLU A 169 11.84 -4.51 -2.06
N GLU A 170 11.71 -5.36 -3.10
CA GLU A 170 11.13 -5.00 -4.39
C GLU A 170 9.60 -5.19 -4.44
N GLU A 171 8.99 -5.79 -3.42
CA GLU A 171 7.53 -5.89 -3.35
C GLU A 171 6.88 -4.53 -3.13
N LEU A 172 5.66 -4.36 -3.61
CA LEU A 172 4.94 -3.11 -3.44
C LEU A 172 4.64 -2.85 -1.96
N ALA A 173 4.78 -1.62 -1.54
CA ALA A 173 4.48 -1.20 -0.17
C ALA A 173 3.01 -1.47 0.23
N ILE A 174 2.08 -1.44 -0.74
CA ILE A 174 0.68 -1.83 -0.50
C ILE A 174 0.54 -3.32 -0.17
N ASP A 175 1.42 -4.19 -0.68
CA ASP A 175 1.37 -5.62 -0.38
C ASP A 175 1.95 -5.89 1.00
N ALA A 176 2.98 -5.13 1.42
CA ALA A 176 3.44 -5.12 2.81
C ALA A 176 2.30 -4.75 3.77
N LEU A 177 1.53 -3.70 3.45
CA LEU A 177 0.39 -3.27 4.25
C LEU A 177 -0.69 -4.36 4.33
N LYS A 178 -1.04 -5.00 3.20
CA LYS A 178 -1.99 -6.13 3.18
C LYS A 178 -1.50 -7.30 4.03
N LEU A 179 -0.22 -7.65 3.96
CA LEU A 179 0.38 -8.73 4.73
C LEU A 179 0.27 -8.47 6.23
N MET A 180 0.48 -7.22 6.66
CA MET A 180 0.36 -6.80 8.05
C MET A 180 -1.09 -6.82 8.55
N GLU A 181 -2.06 -6.36 7.75
CA GLU A 181 -3.47 -6.25 8.15
C GLU A 181 -4.25 -7.57 8.03
N ASN A 182 -3.94 -8.41 7.04
CA ASN A 182 -4.67 -9.65 6.79
C ASN A 182 -4.29 -10.80 7.73
N ASN A 183 -3.32 -10.61 8.59
CA ASN A 183 -2.97 -11.62 9.58
C ASN A 183 -4.01 -11.66 10.69
N ARG A 184 -5.04 -12.52 10.51
CA ARG A 184 -6.21 -12.64 11.41
C ARG A 184 -5.87 -13.05 12.83
N LYS A 185 -4.71 -13.69 13.07
CA LYS A 185 -4.34 -14.18 14.39
C LYS A 185 -3.67 -13.12 15.26
N LYS A 186 -2.91 -12.20 14.67
CA LYS A 186 -2.18 -11.15 15.38
C LYS A 186 -1.79 -10.04 14.41
N SER A 187 -2.15 -8.81 14.72
CA SER A 187 -1.70 -7.67 13.91
C SER A 187 -0.18 -7.61 13.89
N ILE A 188 0.40 -7.51 12.70
CA ILE A 188 1.84 -7.38 12.49
C ILE A 188 2.16 -5.89 12.35
N GLY A 189 2.96 -5.37 13.28
CA GLY A 189 3.36 -3.95 13.25
C GLY A 189 4.64 -3.69 12.47
N VAL A 190 5.49 -4.72 12.30
CA VAL A 190 6.81 -4.60 11.69
C VAL A 190 7.13 -5.86 10.91
N LEU A 191 7.70 -5.71 9.69
CA LEU A 191 8.23 -6.81 8.89
C LEU A 191 9.71 -6.61 8.62
N PRO A 192 10.55 -7.63 8.79
CA PRO A 192 11.91 -7.65 8.27
C PRO A 192 11.91 -7.67 6.74
N VAL A 193 12.80 -6.87 6.13
CA VAL A 193 12.91 -6.70 4.69
C VAL A 193 14.19 -7.36 4.19
N PHE A 194 14.07 -8.15 3.14
CA PHE A 194 15.18 -8.87 2.52
C PHE A 194 15.26 -8.59 1.01
N ASP A 195 16.44 -8.74 0.43
CA ASP A 195 16.59 -8.77 -1.02
C ASP A 195 16.34 -10.18 -1.59
N LYS A 196 16.38 -10.30 -2.92
CA LYS A 196 16.20 -11.60 -3.61
C LYS A 196 17.30 -12.62 -3.31
N LYS A 197 18.44 -12.18 -2.76
CA LYS A 197 19.56 -13.05 -2.36
C LYS A 197 19.50 -13.41 -0.88
N SER A 198 18.39 -13.14 -0.21
CA SER A 198 18.17 -13.35 1.22
C SER A 198 19.11 -12.55 2.12
N ASN A 199 19.62 -11.40 1.67
CA ASN A 199 20.33 -10.47 2.53
C ASN A 199 19.32 -9.55 3.24
N PHE A 200 19.50 -9.37 4.54
CA PHE A 200 18.70 -8.43 5.32
C PHE A 200 18.98 -6.99 4.93
N LYS A 201 17.94 -6.23 4.62
CA LYS A 201 18.03 -4.84 4.13
C LYS A 201 17.51 -3.82 5.13
N GLY A 202 16.56 -4.22 5.98
CA GLY A 202 15.95 -3.28 6.89
C GLY A 202 14.66 -3.78 7.55
N LEU A 203 13.90 -2.85 8.11
CA LEU A 203 12.57 -3.06 8.68
C LEU A 203 11.56 -2.13 8.04
N ILE A 204 10.34 -2.61 7.79
CA ILE A 204 9.23 -1.75 7.43
C ILE A 204 8.15 -1.80 8.52
N ARG A 205 7.63 -0.63 8.92
CA ARG A 205 6.63 -0.52 9.97
C ARG A 205 5.27 -0.17 9.38
N LEU A 206 4.22 -0.70 10.00
CA LEU A 206 2.84 -0.36 9.65
C LEU A 206 2.60 1.17 9.70
N HIS A 207 3.17 1.84 10.70
CA HIS A 207 3.08 3.29 10.85
C HIS A 207 3.61 4.05 9.63
N ASP A 208 4.79 3.66 9.11
CA ASP A 208 5.42 4.33 7.98
C ASP A 208 4.62 4.13 6.69
N LEU A 209 4.04 2.93 6.51
CA LEU A 209 3.12 2.62 5.41
C LEU A 209 1.88 3.51 5.45
N ILE A 210 1.25 3.67 6.62
CA ILE A 210 0.07 4.52 6.79
C ILE A 210 0.42 6.00 6.58
N GLN A 211 1.54 6.48 7.11
CA GLN A 211 2.00 7.86 6.93
C GLN A 211 2.31 8.21 5.48
N SER A 212 2.75 7.26 4.67
CA SER A 212 2.96 7.48 3.23
C SER A 212 1.66 7.74 2.45
N GLY A 213 0.50 7.60 3.12
CA GLY A 213 -0.83 7.77 2.55
C GLY A 213 -1.41 6.49 1.95
N LEU A 214 -0.74 5.34 2.12
CA LEU A 214 -1.30 4.06 1.70
C LEU A 214 -2.49 3.69 2.57
N LYS A 215 -3.59 3.31 1.92
CA LYS A 215 -4.82 2.85 2.61
C LYS A 215 -5.35 1.61 1.90
N ILE A 216 -5.70 0.58 2.67
CA ILE A 216 -6.49 -0.53 2.17
C ILE A 216 -7.96 -0.17 2.39
N TRP A 217 -8.74 -0.18 1.31
CA TRP A 217 -10.20 -0.13 1.41
C TRP A 217 -10.69 -1.46 1.98
N ASN A 218 -10.87 -1.52 3.28
CA ASN A 218 -11.38 -2.73 3.91
C ASN A 218 -12.90 -2.68 3.87
N MET A 219 -13.51 -3.54 3.03
CA MET A 219 -14.98 -3.69 2.97
C MET A 219 -15.61 -4.01 4.35
N ASN A 220 -14.83 -4.56 5.27
CA ASN A 220 -15.27 -4.79 6.64
C ASN A 220 -15.46 -3.50 7.44
N PHE A 221 -14.72 -2.41 7.11
CA PHE A 221 -14.95 -1.10 7.70
C PHE A 221 -16.30 -0.51 7.26
N ILE A 222 -16.63 -0.65 5.97
CA ILE A 222 -17.93 -0.21 5.43
C ILE A 222 -19.07 -1.00 6.07
N LYS A 223 -18.96 -2.32 6.19
CA LYS A 223 -19.97 -3.16 6.90
C LYS A 223 -20.14 -2.77 8.37
N LYS A 224 -19.06 -2.42 9.07
CA LYS A 224 -19.12 -2.06 10.50
C LYS A 224 -19.76 -0.70 10.78
N TYR A 225 -19.61 0.27 9.86
CA TYR A 225 -20.03 1.66 10.09
C TYR A 225 -21.17 2.15 9.20
N PHE A 226 -21.42 1.51 8.06
CA PHE A 226 -22.42 1.95 7.09
C PHE A 226 -23.56 0.96 6.82
N ILE A 227 -23.41 -0.31 7.21
CA ILE A 227 -24.48 -1.31 7.10
C ILE A 227 -24.85 -1.74 8.52
N LYS A 228 -25.49 -0.84 9.28
CA LYS A 228 -26.36 -1.24 10.38
C LYS A 228 -27.74 -1.55 9.77
N LYS A 229 -28.12 -2.82 9.84
CA LYS A 229 -29.52 -3.21 9.67
C LYS A 229 -30.38 -2.64 10.78
#